data_234b995f43355f39da2566063133b49e
#
_entry.id   234b995f43355f39da2566063133b49e
#
_cell.length_a   1.000
_cell.length_b   1.000
_cell.length_c   1.000
_cell.angle_alpha   90.00
_cell.angle_beta   90.00
_cell.angle_gamma   90.00
#
_symmetry.space_group_name_H-M   'P 1'
#
loop_
_entity.id
_entity.type
_entity.pdbx_description
1 polymer ?
#
loop_
_entity_poly.entity_id
_entity_poly.type
_entity_poly.pdbx_seq_one_letter_code
_entity_poly.pdbx_strand_id
1 'polypeptide(L)'
;MRILLVNKYFYRKGGAETYFFALAEGLKALGHEVAFFSMKHPNNEPSCWSKYFVSEKDYVGDISAFKKVQEASTLIYSFEAKRKFEALLEEFKPDVIHMNNVHRQLTLSILDAPYLKRHHVPVVYTAHDYILLCPAYTMVNGRGEVCDACLDKHFIHATKNVCVKGSRAKSALATMEAEFLKFHHSYDKIDLIIAPSQFMKSKLDEGGFAGKTVAMQNFLTDSQMAMGTRVANTHKFEDAQAGARPYFLFFGRLSKEKGILTLVRAFLKATGLTAPYDSTESEGAVRRTAESSKVANDKTFLPSNWDLHIVGDGPERPEIERLVADAGSEAASRIQLLGYKSGEDLQREVGNARFSVLSSEWRENMPYSGLESLAARTPVIGANIGGIPELVVEGRTGFAFESGNAGELAQALVRAVQVDESEYCDIQGACAEYVSRRCCQGGYIRQL
;
A
#
# COMPACT_ATOMS: atom_id res chain seq x y z
N MET A 1 19.28 -2.52 23.71
CA MET A 1 17.95 -3.05 24.09
C MET A 1 17.71 -4.38 23.40
N ARG A 2 16.88 -5.22 23.97
CA ARG A 2 16.40 -6.50 23.39
C ARG A 2 15.01 -6.28 22.83
N ILE A 3 14.86 -6.31 21.52
CA ILE A 3 13.62 -5.95 20.82
C ILE A 3 13.04 -7.19 20.14
N LEU A 4 11.80 -7.53 20.47
CA LEU A 4 11.09 -8.64 19.84
C LEU A 4 10.17 -8.10 18.74
N LEU A 5 10.49 -8.40 17.49
CA LEU A 5 9.67 -8.05 16.33
C LEU A 5 8.69 -9.18 16.01
N VAL A 6 7.42 -8.83 15.84
CA VAL A 6 6.33 -9.78 15.59
C VAL A 6 5.63 -9.45 14.28
N ASN A 7 5.60 -10.40 13.35
CA ASN A 7 4.84 -10.30 12.11
C ASN A 7 4.38 -11.69 11.65
N LYS A 8 3.21 -11.81 11.01
CA LYS A 8 2.67 -13.11 10.57
C LYS A 8 3.51 -13.78 9.49
N TYR A 9 4.13 -13.02 8.58
CA TYR A 9 5.00 -13.53 7.51
C TYR A 9 6.47 -13.20 7.82
N PHE A 10 7.36 -14.16 7.63
CA PHE A 10 8.79 -13.99 7.81
C PHE A 10 9.54 -14.13 6.47
N TYR A 11 8.94 -13.59 5.42
CA TYR A 11 9.50 -13.49 4.07
C TYR A 11 8.97 -12.23 3.39
N ARG A 12 9.69 -11.69 2.40
CA ARG A 12 9.31 -10.45 1.70
C ARG A 12 8.12 -10.70 0.77
N LYS A 13 6.92 -10.35 1.23
CA LYS A 13 5.65 -10.53 0.52
C LYS A 13 5.06 -9.22 0.00
N GLY A 14 5.26 -8.13 0.71
CA GLY A 14 4.70 -6.83 0.39
C GLY A 14 5.30 -5.71 1.23
N GLY A 15 4.68 -4.53 1.21
CA GLY A 15 5.18 -3.33 1.87
C GLY A 15 5.37 -3.48 3.38
N ALA A 16 4.43 -4.17 4.06
CA ALA A 16 4.54 -4.39 5.51
C ALA A 16 5.75 -5.26 5.88
N GLU A 17 6.07 -6.27 5.06
CA GLU A 17 7.25 -7.11 5.27
C GLU A 17 8.53 -6.38 4.87
N THR A 18 8.49 -5.52 3.85
CA THR A 18 9.60 -4.62 3.52
C THR A 18 9.94 -3.72 4.70
N TYR A 19 8.93 -3.08 5.31
CA TYR A 19 9.09 -2.30 6.53
C TYR A 19 9.66 -3.14 7.67
N PHE A 20 9.10 -4.33 7.93
CA PHE A 20 9.49 -5.21 9.03
C PHE A 20 10.97 -5.61 8.98
N PHE A 21 11.47 -6.04 7.82
CA PHE A 21 12.87 -6.42 7.66
C PHE A 21 13.79 -5.20 7.69
N ALA A 22 13.40 -4.10 7.08
CA ALA A 22 14.16 -2.86 7.12
C ALA A 22 14.27 -2.31 8.54
N LEU A 23 13.19 -2.37 9.33
CA LEU A 23 13.22 -2.01 10.75
C LEU A 23 14.20 -2.89 11.53
N ALA A 24 14.15 -4.20 11.31
CA ALA A 24 15.06 -5.15 11.96
C ALA A 24 16.54 -4.87 11.66
N GLU A 25 16.85 -4.61 10.38
CA GLU A 25 18.21 -4.27 9.92
C GLU A 25 18.72 -2.98 10.58
N GLY A 26 17.90 -1.93 10.59
CA GLY A 26 18.27 -0.66 11.19
C GLY A 26 18.43 -0.73 12.72
N LEU A 27 17.56 -1.47 13.43
CA LEU A 27 17.71 -1.68 14.88
C LEU A 27 19.00 -2.44 15.22
N LYS A 28 19.33 -3.47 14.43
CA LYS A 28 20.62 -4.20 14.59
C LYS A 28 21.82 -3.30 14.31
N ALA A 29 21.75 -2.44 13.30
CA ALA A 29 22.82 -1.48 12.98
C ALA A 29 23.09 -0.48 14.12
N LEU A 30 22.07 -0.17 14.94
CA LEU A 30 22.21 0.64 16.16
C LEU A 30 22.67 -0.18 17.38
N GLY A 31 23.02 -1.47 17.22
CA GLY A 31 23.53 -2.33 18.28
C GLY A 31 22.44 -2.93 19.17
N HIS A 32 21.17 -2.94 18.74
CA HIS A 32 20.09 -3.63 19.46
C HIS A 32 20.11 -5.13 19.15
N GLU A 33 19.77 -5.95 20.14
CA GLU A 33 19.53 -7.38 19.97
C GLU A 33 18.09 -7.59 19.50
N VAL A 34 17.90 -8.27 18.35
CA VAL A 34 16.59 -8.43 17.73
C VAL A 34 16.22 -9.89 17.59
N ALA A 35 15.08 -10.27 18.15
CA ALA A 35 14.44 -11.57 17.97
C ALA A 35 13.16 -11.44 17.13
N PHE A 36 12.67 -12.58 16.63
CA PHE A 36 11.51 -12.63 15.75
C PHE A 36 10.49 -13.65 16.22
N PHE A 37 9.20 -13.30 16.08
CA PHE A 37 8.10 -14.22 16.24
C PHE A 37 7.17 -14.16 15.01
N SER A 38 6.91 -15.33 14.40
CA SER A 38 6.18 -15.41 13.14
C SER A 38 5.46 -16.76 12.99
N MET A 39 4.90 -17.03 11.82
CA MET A 39 4.45 -18.36 11.44
C MET A 39 5.48 -19.08 10.56
N LYS A 40 5.43 -20.40 10.55
CA LYS A 40 6.21 -21.25 9.62
C LYS A 40 5.68 -21.11 8.21
N HIS A 41 6.57 -20.98 7.25
CA HIS A 41 6.25 -20.96 5.82
C HIS A 41 7.50 -21.40 5.03
N PRO A 42 7.35 -22.11 3.87
CA PRO A 42 8.50 -22.55 3.07
C PRO A 42 9.44 -21.45 2.62
N ASN A 43 8.92 -20.24 2.40
CA ASN A 43 9.66 -19.08 1.93
C ASN A 43 10.29 -18.24 3.06
N ASN A 44 10.20 -18.69 4.32
CA ASN A 44 10.75 -17.91 5.42
C ASN A 44 12.27 -17.73 5.31
N GLU A 45 12.73 -16.53 5.64
CA GLU A 45 14.15 -16.27 5.85
C GLU A 45 14.70 -17.15 7.00
N PRO A 46 15.98 -17.52 6.97
CA PRO A 46 16.60 -18.29 8.06
C PRO A 46 16.58 -17.51 9.39
N SER A 47 16.21 -18.18 10.49
CA SER A 47 16.24 -17.59 11.82
C SER A 47 16.42 -18.65 12.90
N CYS A 48 17.28 -18.37 13.90
CA CYS A 48 17.43 -19.21 15.10
C CYS A 48 16.15 -19.25 15.95
N TRP A 49 15.24 -18.27 15.77
CA TRP A 49 13.96 -18.16 16.48
C TRP A 49 12.85 -18.98 15.83
N SER A 50 13.09 -19.58 14.64
CA SER A 50 12.09 -20.34 13.89
C SER A 50 11.51 -21.55 14.67
N LYS A 51 12.21 -22.05 15.71
CA LYS A 51 11.72 -23.07 16.62
C LYS A 51 10.44 -22.67 17.36
N TYR A 52 10.22 -21.35 17.57
CA TYR A 52 9.04 -20.77 18.21
C TYR A 52 7.93 -20.38 17.22
N PHE A 53 8.18 -20.40 15.92
CA PHE A 53 7.19 -20.00 14.95
C PHE A 53 5.96 -20.93 14.98
N VAL A 54 4.77 -20.33 14.87
CA VAL A 54 3.51 -21.08 14.87
C VAL A 54 3.35 -21.88 13.59
N SER A 55 2.58 -22.93 13.66
CA SER A 55 2.26 -23.74 12.49
C SER A 55 1.51 -22.92 11.43
N GLU A 56 1.83 -23.12 10.16
CA GLU A 56 1.05 -22.57 9.07
C GLU A 56 -0.38 -23.12 9.13
N LYS A 57 -1.36 -22.24 8.99
CA LYS A 57 -2.78 -22.64 8.94
C LYS A 57 -3.19 -22.67 7.49
N ASP A 58 -3.38 -23.86 6.93
CA ASP A 58 -3.91 -24.04 5.59
C ASP A 58 -5.45 -24.03 5.63
N TYR A 59 -6.04 -23.06 4.90
CA TYR A 59 -7.51 -22.88 4.81
C TYR A 59 -8.10 -23.45 3.51
N VAL A 60 -7.30 -24.19 2.74
CA VAL A 60 -7.65 -24.71 1.42
C VAL A 60 -7.74 -26.23 1.50
N GLY A 61 -8.88 -26.78 1.86
CA GLY A 61 -9.15 -28.20 1.85
C GLY A 61 -10.63 -28.53 2.13
N ASP A 62 -11.11 -29.68 1.67
CA ASP A 62 -12.42 -30.24 2.04
C ASP A 62 -12.36 -30.77 3.48
N ILE A 63 -12.75 -29.91 4.40
CA ILE A 63 -12.71 -30.17 5.84
C ILE A 63 -14.16 -30.34 6.34
N SER A 64 -14.39 -31.30 7.26
CA SER A 64 -15.68 -31.47 7.91
C SER A 64 -16.17 -30.21 8.62
N ALA A 65 -17.49 -30.00 8.74
CA ALA A 65 -18.07 -28.80 9.35
C ALA A 65 -17.55 -28.56 10.79
N PHE A 66 -17.33 -29.61 11.56
CA PHE A 66 -16.78 -29.54 12.93
C PHE A 66 -15.33 -29.00 12.90
N LYS A 67 -14.49 -29.48 11.99
CA LYS A 67 -13.12 -29.04 11.84
C LYS A 67 -13.05 -27.58 11.36
N LYS A 68 -13.97 -27.14 10.49
CA LYS A 68 -14.13 -25.73 10.08
C LYS A 68 -14.44 -24.81 11.26
N VAL A 69 -15.29 -25.23 12.21
CA VAL A 69 -15.60 -24.45 13.42
C VAL A 69 -14.40 -24.38 14.35
N GLN A 70 -13.69 -25.50 14.54
CA GLN A 70 -12.48 -25.53 15.35
C GLN A 70 -11.38 -24.65 14.76
N GLU A 71 -11.16 -24.70 13.45
CA GLU A 71 -10.20 -23.84 12.76
C GLU A 71 -10.61 -22.36 12.83
N ALA A 72 -11.90 -22.04 12.66
CA ALA A 72 -12.42 -20.69 12.82
C ALA A 72 -12.14 -20.13 14.23
N SER A 73 -12.30 -20.95 15.28
CA SER A 73 -11.97 -20.51 16.65
C SER A 73 -10.49 -20.20 16.84
N THR A 74 -9.60 -20.95 16.18
CA THR A 74 -8.14 -20.68 16.24
C THR A 74 -7.72 -19.43 15.46
N LEU A 75 -8.57 -18.89 14.54
CA LEU A 75 -8.35 -17.61 13.89
C LEU A 75 -8.60 -16.44 14.83
N ILE A 76 -9.48 -16.64 15.82
CA ILE A 76 -9.85 -15.61 16.79
C ILE A 76 -8.87 -15.67 17.98
N TYR A 77 -8.58 -16.88 18.49
CA TYR A 77 -7.71 -17.09 19.64
C TYR A 77 -6.85 -18.35 19.46
N SER A 78 -5.53 -18.20 19.41
CA SER A 78 -4.57 -19.30 19.19
C SER A 78 -3.81 -19.64 20.48
N PHE A 79 -4.16 -20.77 21.11
CA PHE A 79 -3.41 -21.28 22.26
C PHE A 79 -1.98 -21.69 21.89
N GLU A 80 -1.77 -22.17 20.65
CA GLU A 80 -0.42 -22.49 20.17
C GLU A 80 0.44 -21.24 20.12
N ALA A 81 -0.07 -20.16 19.52
CA ALA A 81 0.67 -18.90 19.41
C ALA A 81 1.01 -18.35 20.80
N LYS A 82 0.03 -18.29 21.70
CA LYS A 82 0.25 -17.85 23.09
C LYS A 82 1.35 -18.65 23.78
N ARG A 83 1.28 -20.01 23.73
CA ARG A 83 2.26 -20.89 24.39
C ARG A 83 3.67 -20.74 23.82
N LYS A 84 3.80 -20.70 22.48
CA LYS A 84 5.09 -20.54 21.82
C LYS A 84 5.68 -19.16 22.05
N PHE A 85 4.83 -18.15 22.10
CA PHE A 85 5.23 -16.77 22.40
C PHE A 85 5.74 -16.66 23.83
N GLU A 86 5.04 -17.22 24.83
CA GLU A 86 5.49 -17.30 26.21
C GLU A 86 6.88 -17.93 26.30
N ALA A 87 7.09 -19.08 25.64
CA ALA A 87 8.39 -19.76 25.66
C ALA A 87 9.51 -18.90 25.03
N LEU A 88 9.22 -18.16 23.98
CA LEU A 88 10.17 -17.20 23.39
C LEU A 88 10.47 -16.04 24.36
N LEU A 89 9.45 -15.50 25.01
CA LEU A 89 9.63 -14.41 25.98
C LEU A 89 10.53 -14.82 27.17
N GLU A 90 10.36 -16.03 27.69
CA GLU A 90 11.21 -16.56 28.79
C GLU A 90 12.68 -16.73 28.36
N GLU A 91 12.94 -17.15 27.10
CA GLU A 91 14.31 -17.29 26.58
C GLU A 91 14.91 -15.94 26.21
N PHE A 92 14.18 -15.11 25.44
CA PHE A 92 14.73 -13.87 24.91
C PHE A 92 14.68 -12.71 25.91
N LYS A 93 13.68 -12.63 26.78
CA LYS A 93 13.47 -11.56 27.77
C LYS A 93 13.53 -10.16 27.15
N PRO A 94 12.61 -9.80 26.27
CA PRO A 94 12.65 -8.54 25.57
C PRO A 94 12.39 -7.34 26.49
N ASP A 95 13.04 -6.21 26.17
CA ASP A 95 12.77 -4.90 26.78
C ASP A 95 11.50 -4.26 26.16
N VAL A 96 11.21 -4.57 24.88
CA VAL A 96 10.05 -4.08 24.15
C VAL A 96 9.62 -5.08 23.06
N ILE A 97 8.33 -5.12 22.81
CA ILE A 97 7.73 -5.90 21.72
C ILE A 97 7.18 -4.94 20.67
N HIS A 98 7.58 -5.12 19.41
CA HIS A 98 7.05 -4.37 18.29
C HIS A 98 6.28 -5.28 17.35
N MET A 99 4.97 -5.11 17.33
CA MET A 99 4.06 -5.90 16.50
C MET A 99 3.73 -5.19 15.19
N ASN A 100 3.56 -5.98 14.14
CA ASN A 100 3.08 -5.57 12.84
C ASN A 100 1.77 -6.32 12.52
N ASN A 101 1.71 -7.03 11.40
CA ASN A 101 0.53 -7.82 11.04
C ASN A 101 0.46 -9.12 11.85
N VAL A 102 -0.45 -9.22 12.83
CA VAL A 102 -0.58 -10.38 13.73
C VAL A 102 -1.93 -11.09 13.63
N HIS A 103 -2.97 -10.43 13.13
CA HIS A 103 -4.33 -10.94 13.10
C HIS A 103 -4.46 -12.24 12.31
N ARG A 104 -5.37 -13.11 12.79
CA ARG A 104 -5.77 -14.39 12.19
C ARG A 104 -4.70 -15.48 12.22
N GLN A 105 -3.45 -15.21 11.89
CA GLN A 105 -2.38 -16.21 11.89
C GLN A 105 -1.75 -16.40 13.27
N LEU A 106 -1.25 -15.31 13.86
CA LEU A 106 -0.68 -15.31 15.21
C LEU A 106 -1.75 -15.05 16.27
N THR A 107 -2.73 -14.23 15.96
CA THR A 107 -3.81 -13.70 16.82
C THR A 107 -3.30 -12.83 17.98
N LEU A 108 -4.17 -12.00 18.54
CA LEU A 108 -3.82 -11.19 19.72
C LEU A 108 -3.80 -12.00 21.03
N SER A 109 -4.02 -13.32 20.98
CA SER A 109 -3.82 -14.22 22.13
C SER A 109 -2.39 -14.18 22.70
N ILE A 110 -1.41 -13.79 21.88
CA ILE A 110 -0.02 -13.60 22.30
C ILE A 110 0.11 -12.54 23.40
N LEU A 111 -0.78 -11.54 23.43
CA LEU A 111 -0.81 -10.50 24.48
C LEU A 111 -1.34 -11.01 25.83
N ASP A 112 -1.84 -12.25 25.87
CA ASP A 112 -2.23 -12.93 27.12
C ASP A 112 -1.12 -13.78 27.70
N ALA A 113 0.08 -13.72 27.15
CA ALA A 113 1.25 -14.41 27.68
C ALA A 113 1.51 -13.95 29.13
N PRO A 114 1.58 -14.87 30.11
CA PRO A 114 1.80 -14.52 31.53
C PRO A 114 3.06 -13.70 31.75
N TYR A 115 4.09 -13.91 30.95
CA TYR A 115 5.35 -13.15 31.01
C TYR A 115 5.12 -11.64 30.92
N LEU A 116 4.25 -11.18 29.98
CA LEU A 116 3.97 -9.76 29.80
C LEU A 116 3.41 -9.10 31.06
N LYS A 117 2.50 -9.78 31.75
CA LYS A 117 1.92 -9.29 33.02
C LYS A 117 2.94 -9.25 34.16
N ARG A 118 3.84 -10.25 34.21
CA ARG A 118 4.87 -10.33 35.26
C ARG A 118 5.97 -9.28 35.11
N HIS A 119 6.33 -8.95 33.87
CA HIS A 119 7.50 -8.11 33.56
C HIS A 119 7.14 -6.73 33.00
N HIS A 120 5.84 -6.43 32.77
CA HIS A 120 5.35 -5.15 32.26
C HIS A 120 6.08 -4.72 30.98
N VAL A 121 6.30 -5.67 30.03
CA VAL A 121 6.99 -5.39 28.78
C VAL A 121 6.10 -4.54 27.89
N PRO A 122 6.54 -3.34 27.47
CA PRO A 122 5.75 -2.46 26.60
C PRO A 122 5.55 -3.06 25.21
N VAL A 123 4.36 -2.82 24.66
CA VAL A 123 3.91 -3.32 23.36
C VAL A 123 3.64 -2.16 22.41
N VAL A 124 4.41 -2.08 21.34
CA VAL A 124 4.23 -1.16 20.23
C VAL A 124 3.57 -1.89 19.06
N TYR A 125 2.64 -1.27 18.36
CA TYR A 125 1.98 -1.82 17.20
C TYR A 125 2.05 -0.84 16.01
N THR A 126 2.63 -1.27 14.87
CA THR A 126 2.54 -0.49 13.63
C THR A 126 1.33 -0.93 12.82
N ALA A 127 0.42 0.00 12.55
CA ALA A 127 -0.81 -0.23 11.82
C ALA A 127 -0.55 -0.18 10.30
N HIS A 128 -0.39 -1.35 9.67
CA HIS A 128 -0.21 -1.44 8.21
C HIS A 128 -1.52 -1.45 7.43
N ASP A 129 -2.63 -1.71 8.10
CA ASP A 129 -3.98 -1.69 7.56
C ASP A 129 -4.99 -1.24 8.65
N TYR A 130 -6.26 -1.17 8.29
CA TYR A 130 -7.31 -0.68 9.20
C TYR A 130 -7.96 -1.77 10.05
N ILE A 131 -7.29 -2.90 10.31
CA ILE A 131 -7.87 -4.04 11.05
C ILE A 131 -8.33 -3.66 12.47
N LEU A 132 -7.70 -2.68 13.11
CA LEU A 132 -8.09 -2.17 14.42
C LEU A 132 -9.47 -1.49 14.40
N LEU A 133 -9.90 -1.01 13.23
CA LEU A 133 -11.12 -0.23 13.01
C LEU A 133 -12.19 -0.97 12.20
N CYS A 134 -11.75 -1.83 11.29
CA CYS A 134 -12.60 -2.45 10.27
C CYS A 134 -12.31 -3.95 10.17
N PRO A 135 -13.29 -4.84 10.42
CA PRO A 135 -13.09 -6.30 10.30
C PRO A 135 -12.62 -6.75 8.92
N ALA A 136 -12.93 -5.98 7.86
CA ALA A 136 -12.42 -6.21 6.51
C ALA A 136 -11.04 -5.60 6.25
N TYR A 137 -10.45 -4.88 7.20
CA TYR A 137 -9.14 -4.19 7.19
C TYR A 137 -8.92 -3.15 6.08
N THR A 138 -9.88 -2.93 5.20
CA THR A 138 -9.76 -2.05 4.02
C THR A 138 -10.51 -0.73 4.17
N MET A 139 -11.46 -0.63 5.12
CA MET A 139 -12.46 0.43 5.19
C MET A 139 -13.21 0.64 3.87
N VAL A 140 -13.48 -0.49 3.17
CA VAL A 140 -14.31 -0.56 1.97
C VAL A 140 -15.42 -1.57 2.22
N ASN A 141 -16.66 -1.22 1.88
CA ASN A 141 -17.81 -2.11 2.06
C ASN A 141 -17.90 -3.15 0.93
N GLY A 142 -18.86 -4.06 1.02
CA GLY A 142 -19.06 -5.13 0.03
C GLY A 142 -19.48 -4.66 -1.37
N ARG A 143 -19.81 -3.36 -1.53
CA ARG A 143 -20.09 -2.73 -2.83
C ARG A 143 -18.86 -2.10 -3.46
N GLY A 144 -17.76 -2.05 -2.72
CA GLY A 144 -16.52 -1.38 -3.16
C GLY A 144 -16.46 0.11 -2.81
N GLU A 145 -17.36 0.60 -1.96
CA GLU A 145 -17.40 1.99 -1.53
C GLU A 145 -16.58 2.19 -0.24
N VAL A 146 -15.90 3.33 -0.13
CA VAL A 146 -15.20 3.75 1.09
C VAL A 146 -16.21 3.86 2.25
N CYS A 147 -15.87 3.33 3.43
CA CYS A 147 -16.82 3.12 4.50
C CYS A 147 -16.21 3.38 5.89
N ASP A 148 -16.92 4.13 6.71
CA ASP A 148 -16.59 4.45 8.11
C ASP A 148 -17.54 3.79 9.13
N ALA A 149 -18.45 2.92 8.70
CA ALA A 149 -19.55 2.40 9.52
C ALA A 149 -19.12 1.63 10.78
N CYS A 150 -17.88 1.13 10.86
CA CYS A 150 -17.38 0.38 12.01
C CYS A 150 -16.53 1.23 12.99
N LEU A 151 -16.36 2.54 12.75
CA LEU A 151 -15.60 3.43 13.64
C LEU A 151 -16.25 3.58 15.01
N ASP A 152 -17.57 3.44 15.08
CA ASP A 152 -18.34 3.41 16.32
C ASP A 152 -18.19 2.10 17.13
N LYS A 153 -17.34 1.19 16.66
CA LYS A 153 -17.11 -0.15 17.23
C LYS A 153 -18.34 -1.08 17.21
N HIS A 154 -19.31 -0.82 16.30
CA HIS A 154 -20.41 -1.74 16.00
C HIS A 154 -20.06 -2.58 14.76
N PHE A 155 -19.28 -3.64 14.96
CA PHE A 155 -18.69 -4.42 13.87
C PHE A 155 -19.70 -5.28 13.07
N ILE A 156 -20.96 -5.37 13.51
CA ILE A 156 -22.04 -6.05 12.78
C ILE A 156 -22.24 -5.47 11.37
N HIS A 157 -21.85 -4.21 11.15
CA HIS A 157 -21.90 -3.59 9.83
C HIS A 157 -21.10 -4.36 8.78
N ALA A 158 -19.98 -5.00 9.17
CA ALA A 158 -19.19 -5.79 8.24
C ALA A 158 -19.94 -7.01 7.70
N THR A 159 -20.75 -7.68 8.55
CA THR A 159 -21.63 -8.76 8.13
C THR A 159 -22.80 -8.28 7.26
N LYS A 160 -23.46 -7.16 7.66
CA LYS A 160 -24.60 -6.60 6.92
C LYS A 160 -24.18 -6.16 5.52
N ASN A 161 -23.02 -5.52 5.40
CA ASN A 161 -22.49 -5.00 4.14
C ASN A 161 -21.64 -6.03 3.37
N VAL A 162 -21.55 -7.27 3.84
CA VAL A 162 -20.82 -8.37 3.16
C VAL A 162 -19.37 -7.97 2.79
N CYS A 163 -18.67 -7.30 3.71
CA CYS A 163 -17.40 -6.60 3.41
C CYS A 163 -16.22 -7.52 3.08
N VAL A 164 -16.23 -8.80 3.57
CA VAL A 164 -15.08 -9.69 3.39
C VAL A 164 -15.25 -10.57 2.17
N LYS A 165 -14.58 -10.22 1.08
CA LYS A 165 -14.57 -10.97 -0.20
C LYS A 165 -15.97 -11.33 -0.73
N GLY A 166 -16.96 -10.45 -0.56
CA GLY A 166 -18.33 -10.69 -1.00
C GLY A 166 -19.03 -11.90 -0.33
N SER A 167 -18.54 -12.39 0.81
CA SER A 167 -19.06 -13.57 1.50
C SER A 167 -19.63 -13.21 2.86
N ARG A 168 -20.93 -13.49 3.07
CA ARG A 168 -21.58 -13.32 4.38
C ARG A 168 -20.91 -14.14 5.48
N ALA A 169 -20.56 -15.39 5.21
CA ALA A 169 -19.91 -16.26 6.19
C ALA A 169 -18.53 -15.73 6.62
N LYS A 170 -17.71 -15.29 5.66
CA LYS A 170 -16.40 -14.67 5.96
C LYS A 170 -16.56 -13.35 6.70
N SER A 171 -17.56 -12.54 6.35
CA SER A 171 -17.85 -11.28 7.02
C SER A 171 -18.34 -11.51 8.45
N ALA A 172 -19.18 -12.52 8.68
CA ALA A 172 -19.65 -12.91 10.01
C ALA A 172 -18.47 -13.38 10.89
N LEU A 173 -17.57 -14.21 10.37
CA LEU A 173 -16.38 -14.65 11.10
C LEU A 173 -15.48 -13.45 11.48
N ALA A 174 -15.24 -12.51 10.56
CA ALA A 174 -14.47 -11.32 10.84
C ALA A 174 -15.16 -10.38 11.84
N THR A 175 -16.49 -10.31 11.81
CA THR A 175 -17.29 -9.60 12.84
C THR A 175 -17.12 -10.25 14.19
N MET A 176 -17.21 -11.60 14.27
CA MET A 176 -17.04 -12.36 15.52
C MET A 176 -15.61 -12.14 16.09
N GLU A 177 -14.59 -12.16 15.24
CA GLU A 177 -13.22 -11.84 15.63
C GLU A 177 -13.16 -10.43 16.28
N ALA A 178 -13.67 -9.41 15.60
CA ALA A 178 -13.62 -8.03 16.07
C ALA A 178 -14.42 -7.81 17.37
N GLU A 179 -15.63 -8.39 17.49
CA GLU A 179 -16.44 -8.33 18.72
C GLU A 179 -15.76 -9.07 19.88
N PHE A 180 -15.13 -10.23 19.61
CA PHE A 180 -14.36 -10.95 20.61
C PHE A 180 -13.16 -10.09 21.10
N LEU A 181 -12.39 -9.52 20.19
CA LEU A 181 -11.22 -8.70 20.54
C LEU A 181 -11.63 -7.45 21.35
N LYS A 182 -12.77 -6.85 21.02
CA LYS A 182 -13.38 -5.75 21.76
C LYS A 182 -13.77 -6.21 23.18
N PHE A 183 -14.55 -7.28 23.29
CA PHE A 183 -15.01 -7.83 24.59
C PHE A 183 -13.84 -8.26 25.48
N HIS A 184 -12.82 -8.87 24.87
CA HIS A 184 -11.60 -9.35 25.57
C HIS A 184 -10.62 -8.23 25.90
N HIS A 185 -10.91 -6.97 25.53
CA HIS A 185 -10.02 -5.82 25.74
C HIS A 185 -8.61 -6.04 25.16
N SER A 186 -8.51 -6.75 24.02
CA SER A 186 -7.23 -7.16 23.45
C SER A 186 -6.38 -5.97 23.03
N TYR A 187 -7.00 -4.93 22.45
CA TYR A 187 -6.29 -3.72 22.02
C TYR A 187 -5.88 -2.80 23.16
N ASP A 188 -6.45 -2.97 24.36
CA ASP A 188 -6.06 -2.17 25.54
C ASP A 188 -4.67 -2.55 26.05
N LYS A 189 -4.18 -3.75 25.67
CA LYS A 189 -2.85 -4.30 26.00
C LYS A 189 -1.73 -3.76 25.07
N ILE A 190 -2.07 -2.91 24.11
CA ILE A 190 -1.11 -2.22 23.24
C ILE A 190 -0.86 -0.84 23.85
N ASP A 191 0.40 -0.53 24.15
CA ASP A 191 0.77 0.73 24.80
C ASP A 191 0.88 1.87 23.81
N LEU A 192 1.41 1.63 22.60
CA LEU A 192 1.61 2.62 21.56
C LEU A 192 1.22 2.07 20.18
N ILE A 193 0.50 2.85 19.39
CA ILE A 193 0.16 2.56 18.00
C ILE A 193 0.87 3.55 17.09
N ILE A 194 1.66 3.05 16.15
CA ILE A 194 2.29 3.84 15.09
C ILE A 194 1.40 3.80 13.86
N ALA A 195 0.96 4.96 13.41
CA ALA A 195 0.22 5.16 12.18
C ALA A 195 1.17 5.69 11.09
N PRO A 196 1.25 5.05 9.90
CA PRO A 196 2.15 5.47 8.83
C PRO A 196 1.82 6.84 8.20
N SER A 197 0.68 7.42 8.53
CA SER A 197 0.22 8.71 8.02
C SER A 197 -0.62 9.46 9.07
N GLN A 198 -0.73 10.77 8.92
CA GLN A 198 -1.65 11.60 9.72
C GLN A 198 -3.09 11.20 9.44
N PHE A 199 -3.42 10.86 8.20
CA PHE A 199 -4.74 10.34 7.84
C PHE A 199 -5.08 9.09 8.65
N MET A 200 -4.21 8.09 8.69
CA MET A 200 -4.44 6.88 9.47
C MET A 200 -4.53 7.17 10.96
N LYS A 201 -3.67 8.07 11.47
CA LYS A 201 -3.74 8.52 12.85
C LYS A 201 -5.11 9.11 13.17
N SER A 202 -5.65 10.02 12.32
CA SER A 202 -6.97 10.62 12.55
C SER A 202 -8.06 9.55 12.61
N LYS A 203 -8.01 8.54 11.72
CA LYS A 203 -9.00 7.44 11.73
C LYS A 203 -8.87 6.55 12.97
N LEU A 204 -7.67 6.28 13.43
CA LEU A 204 -7.44 5.56 14.70
C LEU A 204 -7.94 6.36 15.90
N ASP A 205 -7.71 7.67 15.93
CA ASP A 205 -8.21 8.55 17.00
C ASP A 205 -9.75 8.59 17.00
N GLU A 206 -10.39 8.74 15.84
CA GLU A 206 -11.86 8.64 15.67
C GLU A 206 -12.40 7.28 16.14
N GLY A 207 -11.68 6.18 15.89
CA GLY A 207 -12.01 4.82 16.32
C GLY A 207 -11.69 4.51 17.78
N GLY A 208 -11.33 5.55 18.59
CA GLY A 208 -11.14 5.43 20.04
C GLY A 208 -9.77 4.99 20.48
N PHE A 209 -8.72 5.22 19.67
CA PHE A 209 -7.32 5.00 20.04
C PHE A 209 -6.57 6.32 20.29
N ALA A 210 -7.26 7.43 20.43
CA ALA A 210 -6.68 8.72 20.80
C ALA A 210 -5.87 8.60 22.10
N GLY A 211 -4.74 9.31 22.16
CA GLY A 211 -3.84 9.28 23.32
C GLY A 211 -2.78 8.18 23.31
N LYS A 212 -2.94 7.13 22.50
CA LYS A 212 -1.90 6.09 22.28
C LYS A 212 -1.48 5.91 20.82
N THR A 213 -1.90 6.81 19.93
CA THR A 213 -1.54 6.79 18.51
C THR A 213 -0.60 7.93 18.16
N VAL A 214 0.51 7.62 17.51
CA VAL A 214 1.46 8.57 16.94
C VAL A 214 1.55 8.39 15.43
N ALA A 215 1.72 9.47 14.68
CA ALA A 215 1.98 9.38 13.26
C ALA A 215 3.50 9.36 13.01
N MET A 216 3.98 8.30 12.36
CA MET A 216 5.36 8.18 11.89
C MET A 216 5.32 7.64 10.46
N GLN A 217 5.70 8.47 9.48
CA GLN A 217 5.67 8.09 8.07
C GLN A 217 6.59 6.88 7.81
N ASN A 218 6.18 5.99 6.91
CA ASN A 218 7.04 4.92 6.45
C ASN A 218 8.38 5.47 5.95
N PHE A 219 9.43 4.68 6.08
CA PHE A 219 10.77 5.05 5.67
C PHE A 219 11.27 4.16 4.52
N LEU A 220 12.26 4.65 3.82
CA LEU A 220 13.06 3.90 2.86
C LEU A 220 14.42 3.55 3.48
N THR A 221 14.95 2.38 3.12
CA THR A 221 16.31 1.99 3.51
C THR A 221 17.33 2.84 2.77
N ASP A 222 18.55 2.93 3.33
CA ASP A 222 19.63 3.66 2.69
C ASP A 222 19.93 3.11 1.28
N SER A 223 19.76 1.80 1.07
CA SER A 223 19.91 1.18 -0.26
C SER A 223 18.82 1.63 -1.24
N GLN A 224 17.55 1.72 -0.81
CA GLN A 224 16.46 2.24 -1.65
C GLN A 224 16.68 3.72 -1.98
N MET A 225 17.12 4.51 -1.00
CA MET A 225 17.46 5.92 -1.20
C MET A 225 18.62 6.11 -2.18
N ALA A 226 19.71 5.35 -2.01
CA ALA A 226 20.88 5.40 -2.88
C ALA A 226 20.58 4.96 -4.31
N MET A 227 19.71 3.96 -4.49
CA MET A 227 19.29 3.48 -5.79
C MET A 227 18.46 4.52 -6.53
N GLY A 228 17.50 5.17 -5.85
CA GLY A 228 16.74 6.29 -6.41
C GLY A 228 17.67 7.43 -6.89
N THR A 229 18.66 7.78 -6.08
CA THR A 229 19.63 8.82 -6.42
C THR A 229 20.54 8.43 -7.59
N ARG A 230 20.97 7.16 -7.69
CA ARG A 230 21.80 6.69 -8.82
C ARG A 230 21.03 6.80 -10.13
N VAL A 231 19.80 6.31 -10.17
CA VAL A 231 18.97 6.36 -11.38
C VAL A 231 18.73 7.81 -11.80
N ALA A 232 18.37 8.69 -10.88
CA ALA A 232 18.16 10.11 -11.16
C ALA A 232 19.43 10.83 -11.70
N ASN A 233 20.63 10.37 -11.32
CA ASN A 233 21.90 10.96 -11.78
C ASN A 233 22.42 10.40 -13.10
N THR A 234 22.01 9.16 -13.46
CA THR A 234 22.43 8.52 -14.73
C THR A 234 21.55 8.91 -15.91
N HIS A 235 20.34 9.43 -15.65
CA HIS A 235 19.37 9.80 -16.67
C HIS A 235 19.14 11.32 -16.67
N LYS A 236 20.14 12.07 -17.15
CA LYS A 236 19.84 13.32 -17.82
C LYS A 236 19.11 12.98 -19.11
N PHE A 237 18.01 13.66 -19.40
CA PHE A 237 17.22 13.48 -20.63
C PHE A 237 18.05 13.54 -21.92
N GLU A 238 19.31 14.04 -21.85
CA GLU A 238 20.28 14.09 -22.95
C GLU A 238 20.85 12.73 -23.34
N ASP A 239 20.86 11.72 -22.42
CA ASP A 239 21.36 10.37 -22.67
C ASP A 239 20.22 9.32 -22.90
N ALA A 240 18.95 9.72 -22.80
CA ALA A 240 17.85 8.87 -23.24
C ALA A 240 18.06 8.59 -24.73
N GLN A 241 18.16 7.31 -25.11
CA GLN A 241 18.29 6.86 -26.50
C GLN A 241 17.49 7.77 -27.42
N ALA A 242 18.15 8.40 -28.38
CA ALA A 242 17.50 9.32 -29.31
C ALA A 242 16.26 8.64 -29.89
N GLY A 243 15.04 9.04 -29.43
CA GLY A 243 13.78 8.45 -29.79
C GLY A 243 12.94 7.83 -28.66
N ALA A 244 13.42 7.78 -27.40
CA ALA A 244 12.59 7.30 -26.29
C ALA A 244 11.45 8.29 -25.98
N ARG A 245 10.22 7.77 -25.87
CA ARG A 245 9.04 8.58 -25.57
C ARG A 245 8.91 8.81 -24.06
N PRO A 246 8.58 10.02 -23.58
CA PRO A 246 8.25 10.23 -22.18
C PRO A 246 6.99 9.43 -21.79
N TYR A 247 6.93 8.99 -20.53
CA TYR A 247 5.81 8.19 -20.09
C TYR A 247 5.37 8.46 -18.65
N PHE A 248 4.10 8.18 -18.41
CA PHE A 248 3.53 8.01 -17.07
C PHE A 248 3.72 6.56 -16.63
N LEU A 249 4.03 6.34 -15.36
CA LEU A 249 4.25 5.01 -14.80
C LEU A 249 3.23 4.70 -13.72
N PHE A 250 2.56 3.56 -13.86
CA PHE A 250 1.91 2.88 -12.75
C PHE A 250 2.72 1.65 -12.38
N PHE A 251 2.97 1.42 -11.08
CA PHE A 251 3.56 0.18 -10.61
C PHE A 251 2.92 -0.30 -9.32
N GLY A 252 2.50 -1.56 -9.32
CA GLY A 252 1.80 -2.19 -8.22
C GLY A 252 0.89 -3.33 -8.66
N ARG A 253 0.06 -3.80 -7.74
CA ARG A 253 -0.92 -4.83 -8.03
C ARG A 253 -2.01 -4.29 -8.95
N LEU A 254 -2.32 -5.00 -10.02
CA LEU A 254 -3.41 -4.66 -10.95
C LEU A 254 -4.74 -5.12 -10.36
N SER A 255 -5.30 -4.32 -9.45
CA SER A 255 -6.53 -4.63 -8.73
C SER A 255 -7.43 -3.40 -8.64
N LYS A 256 -8.73 -3.64 -8.45
CA LYS A 256 -9.76 -2.60 -8.46
C LYS A 256 -9.44 -1.46 -7.48
N GLU A 257 -9.02 -1.80 -6.27
CA GLU A 257 -8.71 -0.82 -5.21
C GLU A 257 -7.52 0.11 -5.55
N LYS A 258 -6.67 -0.30 -6.51
CA LYS A 258 -5.57 0.53 -7.01
C LYS A 258 -6.00 1.49 -8.12
N GLY A 259 -7.26 1.45 -8.56
CA GLY A 259 -7.82 2.37 -9.55
C GLY A 259 -7.15 2.29 -10.91
N ILE A 260 -6.58 1.13 -11.27
CA ILE A 260 -5.84 0.99 -12.53
C ILE A 260 -6.74 1.17 -13.75
N LEU A 261 -7.99 0.74 -13.68
CA LEU A 261 -8.94 0.95 -14.78
C LEU A 261 -9.30 2.42 -14.95
N THR A 262 -9.41 3.17 -13.85
CA THR A 262 -9.61 4.62 -13.88
C THR A 262 -8.41 5.32 -14.54
N LEU A 263 -7.18 4.89 -14.27
CA LEU A 263 -5.99 5.41 -14.94
C LEU A 263 -6.01 5.13 -16.45
N VAL A 264 -6.31 3.89 -16.86
CA VAL A 264 -6.38 3.55 -18.30
C VAL A 264 -7.44 4.39 -19.03
N ARG A 265 -8.64 4.51 -18.44
CA ARG A 265 -9.70 5.38 -19.00
C ARG A 265 -9.29 6.85 -19.05
N ALA A 266 -8.64 7.35 -18.01
CA ALA A 266 -8.12 8.73 -17.97
C ALA A 266 -7.08 8.98 -19.06
N PHE A 267 -6.15 8.05 -19.26
CA PHE A 267 -5.14 8.16 -20.31
C PHE A 267 -5.78 8.14 -21.71
N LEU A 268 -6.70 7.21 -21.97
CA LEU A 268 -7.47 7.17 -23.23
C LEU A 268 -8.24 8.46 -23.47
N LYS A 269 -8.89 9.01 -22.45
CA LYS A 269 -9.60 10.29 -22.51
C LYS A 269 -8.64 11.45 -22.80
N ALA A 270 -7.51 11.49 -22.08
CA ALA A 270 -6.51 12.54 -22.27
C ALA A 270 -5.83 12.51 -23.65
N THR A 271 -5.76 11.35 -24.30
CA THR A 271 -5.21 11.19 -25.64
C THR A 271 -6.24 11.35 -26.77
N GLY A 272 -7.52 11.47 -26.42
CA GLY A 272 -8.61 11.47 -27.40
C GLY A 272 -8.92 10.10 -28.00
N LEU A 273 -8.31 9.03 -27.50
CA LEU A 273 -8.48 7.64 -27.95
C LEU A 273 -9.59 6.94 -27.13
N THR A 274 -10.80 7.51 -27.13
CA THR A 274 -11.93 6.91 -26.41
C THR A 274 -12.48 5.70 -27.17
N ALA A 275 -12.75 4.59 -26.42
CA ALA A 275 -13.50 3.47 -26.99
C ALA A 275 -14.89 3.91 -27.48
N PRO A 276 -15.47 3.29 -28.55
CA PRO A 276 -16.73 3.69 -29.12
C PRO A 276 -17.97 3.58 -28.22
N TYR A 277 -17.80 3.05 -26.97
CA TYR A 277 -18.92 2.73 -26.10
C TYR A 277 -18.64 3.07 -24.63
N ASP A 278 -18.92 4.31 -24.25
CA ASP A 278 -19.19 4.67 -22.85
C ASP A 278 -20.35 5.67 -22.82
N SER A 279 -21.59 5.15 -22.93
CA SER A 279 -22.83 5.93 -22.93
C SER A 279 -23.44 6.07 -21.53
N THR A 280 -22.68 5.91 -20.44
CA THR A 280 -23.20 6.01 -19.07
C THR A 280 -22.88 7.31 -18.36
N GLU A 281 -22.13 8.24 -18.97
CA GLU A 281 -22.02 9.61 -18.46
C GLU A 281 -22.89 10.54 -19.30
N SER A 282 -23.93 11.08 -18.65
CA SER A 282 -24.90 12.02 -19.21
C SER A 282 -24.26 13.31 -19.72
N GLU A 283 -24.61 13.64 -20.98
CA GLU A 283 -24.73 14.96 -21.59
C GLU A 283 -23.54 15.95 -21.49
N GLY A 284 -22.79 16.04 -22.59
CA GLY A 284 -21.82 17.12 -22.87
C GLY A 284 -20.80 16.83 -23.99
N ALA A 285 -20.77 15.62 -24.55
CA ALA A 285 -19.78 15.28 -25.57
C ALA A 285 -20.24 15.70 -26.98
N VAL A 286 -19.61 16.73 -27.48
CA VAL A 286 -19.65 17.09 -28.91
C VAL A 286 -19.07 15.95 -29.76
N ARG A 287 -19.90 15.30 -30.57
CA ARG A 287 -19.46 14.35 -31.59
C ARG A 287 -18.50 15.08 -32.54
N ARG A 288 -17.25 14.67 -32.58
CA ARG A 288 -16.33 15.00 -33.67
C ARG A 288 -16.12 13.76 -34.54
N THR A 289 -16.59 13.83 -35.76
CA THR A 289 -16.33 12.92 -36.87
C THR A 289 -14.85 12.98 -37.26
N ALA A 290 -14.34 11.85 -37.78
CA ALA A 290 -12.98 11.64 -38.21
C ALA A 290 -12.54 12.66 -39.30
N GLU A 291 -12.00 13.79 -38.86
CA GLU A 291 -11.17 14.70 -39.64
C GLU A 291 -10.03 15.14 -38.70
N SER A 292 -9.01 14.35 -38.55
CA SER A 292 -7.86 14.74 -37.76
C SER A 292 -6.55 14.53 -38.50
N SER A 293 -6.08 15.59 -39.08
CA SER A 293 -4.67 15.75 -39.42
C SER A 293 -4.10 17.14 -39.10
N LYS A 294 -4.71 17.89 -38.15
CA LYS A 294 -4.23 19.23 -37.74
C LYS A 294 -4.48 19.52 -36.26
N VAL A 295 -4.07 18.67 -35.33
CA VAL A 295 -4.13 18.98 -33.87
C VAL A 295 -2.75 18.86 -33.28
N ALA A 296 -1.81 19.69 -33.71
CA ALA A 296 -0.45 19.72 -33.15
C ALA A 296 -0.28 20.75 -32.01
N ASN A 297 -1.32 21.51 -31.60
CA ASN A 297 -1.20 22.57 -30.58
C ASN A 297 -2.45 22.76 -29.69
N ASP A 298 -3.32 21.76 -29.57
CA ASP A 298 -4.44 21.86 -28.63
C ASP A 298 -3.96 21.43 -27.22
N LYS A 299 -3.78 22.41 -26.32
CA LYS A 299 -3.36 22.20 -24.92
C LYS A 299 -4.37 21.39 -24.08
N THR A 300 -5.42 20.87 -24.70
CA THR A 300 -6.48 20.08 -24.06
C THR A 300 -6.19 18.56 -24.06
N PHE A 301 -5.23 18.11 -24.87
CA PHE A 301 -4.91 16.69 -25.01
C PHE A 301 -3.41 16.40 -24.77
N LEU A 302 -3.12 15.14 -24.42
CA LEU A 302 -1.74 14.65 -24.35
C LEU A 302 -1.12 14.58 -25.75
N PRO A 303 0.14 15.03 -25.91
CA PRO A 303 0.88 14.85 -27.14
C PRO A 303 0.96 13.37 -27.55
N SER A 304 1.00 13.09 -28.86
CA SER A 304 1.03 11.73 -29.41
C SER A 304 2.30 10.94 -29.04
N ASN A 305 3.34 11.62 -28.56
CA ASN A 305 4.61 11.02 -28.16
C ASN A 305 4.68 10.65 -26.66
N TRP A 306 3.58 10.67 -25.91
CA TRP A 306 3.54 10.23 -24.52
C TRP A 306 2.93 8.85 -24.37
N ASP A 307 3.53 8.00 -23.54
CA ASP A 307 3.11 6.64 -23.28
C ASP A 307 2.62 6.46 -21.82
N LEU A 308 1.92 5.36 -21.58
CA LEU A 308 1.57 4.86 -20.25
C LEU A 308 2.21 3.50 -20.06
N HIS A 309 3.14 3.38 -19.10
CA HIS A 309 3.73 2.11 -18.69
C HIS A 309 3.03 1.58 -17.45
N ILE A 310 2.66 0.30 -17.48
CA ILE A 310 1.99 -0.41 -16.38
C ILE A 310 2.86 -1.58 -15.96
N VAL A 311 3.45 -1.47 -14.76
CA VAL A 311 4.29 -2.51 -14.15
C VAL A 311 3.51 -3.20 -13.04
N GLY A 312 3.39 -4.51 -13.12
CA GLY A 312 2.71 -5.35 -12.16
C GLY A 312 1.83 -6.41 -12.78
N ASP A 313 1.12 -7.13 -11.93
CA ASP A 313 0.15 -8.14 -12.33
C ASP A 313 -1.03 -8.16 -11.36
N GLY A 314 -2.16 -8.75 -11.77
CA GLY A 314 -3.34 -8.85 -10.93
C GLY A 314 -4.63 -9.13 -11.68
N PRO A 315 -5.75 -9.22 -10.92
CA PRO A 315 -7.03 -9.65 -11.48
C PRO A 315 -7.62 -8.71 -12.55
N GLU A 316 -7.23 -7.43 -12.57
CA GLU A 316 -7.74 -6.44 -13.53
C GLU A 316 -7.00 -6.49 -14.89
N ARG A 317 -5.92 -7.27 -15.03
CA ARG A 317 -5.14 -7.35 -16.27
C ARG A 317 -5.99 -7.67 -17.52
N PRO A 318 -6.90 -8.67 -17.51
CA PRO A 318 -7.71 -8.98 -18.69
C PRO A 318 -8.62 -7.81 -19.10
N GLU A 319 -9.15 -7.06 -18.13
CA GLU A 319 -10.00 -5.92 -18.41
C GLU A 319 -9.20 -4.73 -18.97
N ILE A 320 -7.96 -4.53 -18.51
CA ILE A 320 -7.04 -3.53 -19.09
C ILE A 320 -6.76 -3.87 -20.56
N GLU A 321 -6.40 -5.13 -20.83
CA GLU A 321 -6.11 -5.63 -22.18
C GLU A 321 -7.32 -5.44 -23.12
N ARG A 322 -8.54 -5.69 -22.61
CA ARG A 322 -9.79 -5.46 -23.32
C ARG A 322 -9.99 -3.98 -23.65
N LEU A 323 -9.87 -3.09 -22.66
CA LEU A 323 -10.04 -1.64 -22.85
C LEU A 323 -9.05 -1.08 -23.88
N VAL A 324 -7.80 -1.53 -23.84
CA VAL A 324 -6.76 -1.13 -24.79
C VAL A 324 -7.07 -1.62 -26.21
N ALA A 325 -7.51 -2.87 -26.35
CA ALA A 325 -7.88 -3.44 -27.64
C ALA A 325 -9.09 -2.73 -28.26
N ASP A 326 -10.11 -2.44 -27.44
CA ASP A 326 -11.33 -1.73 -27.88
C ASP A 326 -11.03 -0.28 -28.34
N ALA A 327 -10.00 0.34 -27.76
CA ALA A 327 -9.55 1.69 -28.15
C ALA A 327 -8.67 1.71 -29.41
N GLY A 328 -8.26 0.56 -29.94
CA GLY A 328 -7.60 0.41 -31.23
C GLY A 328 -6.06 0.39 -31.18
N SER A 329 -5.45 0.29 -32.36
CA SER A 329 -4.02 0.06 -32.52
C SER A 329 -3.14 1.21 -31.99
N GLU A 330 -3.60 2.44 -32.05
CA GLU A 330 -2.86 3.58 -31.51
C GLU A 330 -2.79 3.49 -29.97
N ALA A 331 -3.89 3.17 -29.30
CA ALA A 331 -3.90 2.93 -27.86
C ALA A 331 -2.96 1.78 -27.47
N ALA A 332 -3.00 0.66 -28.22
CA ALA A 332 -2.13 -0.48 -28.01
C ALA A 332 -0.64 -0.15 -28.18
N SER A 333 -0.29 0.83 -29.00
CA SER A 333 1.09 1.29 -29.18
C SER A 333 1.58 2.21 -28.05
N ARG A 334 0.67 2.82 -27.27
CA ARG A 334 0.97 3.82 -26.25
C ARG A 334 0.79 3.31 -24.82
N ILE A 335 0.00 2.25 -24.61
CA ILE A 335 -0.20 1.65 -23.28
C ILE A 335 0.55 0.33 -23.22
N GLN A 336 1.61 0.26 -22.41
CA GLN A 336 2.51 -0.88 -22.32
C GLN A 336 2.32 -1.64 -21.01
N LEU A 337 1.87 -2.90 -21.06
CA LEU A 337 1.77 -3.81 -19.93
C LEU A 337 3.08 -4.58 -19.78
N LEU A 338 3.95 -4.12 -18.89
CA LEU A 338 5.34 -4.62 -18.75
C LEU A 338 5.46 -5.83 -17.81
N GLY A 339 4.34 -6.30 -17.24
CA GLY A 339 4.34 -7.39 -16.28
C GLY A 339 5.00 -7.03 -14.95
N TYR A 340 5.26 -8.05 -14.12
CA TYR A 340 5.90 -7.85 -12.82
C TYR A 340 7.40 -7.54 -13.00
N LYS A 341 7.87 -6.47 -12.35
CA LYS A 341 9.28 -6.10 -12.25
C LYS A 341 9.66 -5.87 -10.78
N SER A 342 10.92 -6.08 -10.44
CA SER A 342 11.47 -5.85 -9.11
C SER A 342 12.94 -5.45 -9.18
N GLY A 343 13.53 -5.03 -8.06
CA GLY A 343 14.94 -4.66 -7.97
C GLY A 343 15.32 -3.55 -8.96
N GLU A 344 16.47 -3.71 -9.62
CA GLU A 344 17.03 -2.70 -10.54
C GLU A 344 16.12 -2.43 -11.75
N ASP A 345 15.42 -3.46 -12.27
CA ASP A 345 14.54 -3.28 -13.42
C ASP A 345 13.33 -2.41 -13.09
N LEU A 346 12.72 -2.59 -11.91
CA LEU A 346 11.66 -1.70 -11.45
C LEU A 346 12.19 -0.28 -11.24
N GLN A 347 13.34 -0.15 -10.64
CA GLN A 347 13.91 1.17 -10.35
C GLN A 347 14.30 1.94 -11.58
N ARG A 348 14.76 1.25 -12.63
CA ARG A 348 15.00 1.84 -13.94
C ARG A 348 13.72 2.39 -14.54
N GLU A 349 12.62 1.63 -14.45
CA GLU A 349 11.30 2.12 -14.90
C GLU A 349 10.85 3.34 -14.10
N VAL A 350 11.01 3.33 -12.78
CA VAL A 350 10.61 4.46 -11.93
C VAL A 350 11.45 5.70 -12.22
N GLY A 351 12.78 5.56 -12.34
CA GLY A 351 13.67 6.69 -12.56
C GLY A 351 13.58 7.30 -13.97
N ASN A 352 13.17 6.51 -14.97
CA ASN A 352 12.98 6.97 -16.35
C ASN A 352 11.57 7.54 -16.59
N ALA A 353 10.63 7.30 -15.68
CA ALA A 353 9.29 7.85 -15.80
C ALA A 353 9.30 9.37 -15.60
N ARG A 354 8.54 10.09 -16.42
CA ARG A 354 8.35 11.53 -16.21
C ARG A 354 7.49 11.78 -14.97
N PHE A 355 6.44 10.99 -14.76
CA PHE A 355 5.60 11.00 -13.57
C PHE A 355 5.16 9.58 -13.21
N SER A 356 5.05 9.29 -11.93
CA SER A 356 4.35 8.11 -11.45
C SER A 356 2.90 8.45 -11.12
N VAL A 357 2.00 7.47 -11.25
CA VAL A 357 0.56 7.67 -10.97
C VAL A 357 0.10 6.75 -9.85
N LEU A 358 -0.48 7.32 -8.81
CA LEU A 358 -1.14 6.63 -7.70
C LEU A 358 -2.65 6.83 -7.81
N SER A 359 -3.30 5.99 -8.59
CA SER A 359 -4.72 6.10 -8.93
C SER A 359 -5.68 5.43 -7.95
N SER A 360 -5.23 5.12 -6.73
CA SER A 360 -5.97 4.33 -5.75
C SER A 360 -7.38 4.86 -5.46
N GLU A 361 -8.34 3.94 -5.37
CA GLU A 361 -9.75 4.19 -5.02
C GLU A 361 -10.11 3.73 -3.61
N TRP A 362 -9.12 3.33 -2.83
CA TRP A 362 -9.24 3.02 -1.43
C TRP A 362 -8.29 3.87 -0.58
N ARG A 363 -8.51 3.90 0.72
CA ARG A 363 -7.68 4.66 1.66
C ARG A 363 -6.31 3.99 1.84
N GLU A 364 -5.34 4.41 1.02
CA GLU A 364 -3.94 4.02 1.24
C GLU A 364 -3.44 4.57 2.58
N ASN A 365 -2.54 3.84 3.23
CA ASN A 365 -1.89 4.36 4.43
C ASN A 365 -0.76 5.32 4.07
N MET A 366 0.31 4.76 3.54
CA MET A 366 1.49 5.45 3.04
C MET A 366 2.13 4.53 2.00
N PRO A 367 1.74 4.65 0.71
CA PRO A 367 2.15 3.70 -0.31
C PRO A 367 3.65 3.79 -0.60
N TYR A 368 4.34 2.66 -0.51
CA TYR A 368 5.77 2.58 -0.83
C TYR A 368 6.07 3.00 -2.27
N SER A 369 5.18 2.70 -3.22
CA SER A 369 5.33 3.15 -4.61
C SER A 369 5.44 4.68 -4.73
N GLY A 370 4.72 5.43 -3.90
CA GLY A 370 4.88 6.89 -3.83
C GLY A 370 6.24 7.30 -3.26
N LEU A 371 6.68 6.68 -2.15
CA LEU A 371 7.97 6.96 -1.55
C LEU A 371 9.14 6.62 -2.49
N GLU A 372 9.07 5.49 -3.17
CA GLU A 372 10.08 5.03 -4.15
C GLU A 372 10.13 5.97 -5.36
N SER A 373 8.98 6.47 -5.83
CA SER A 373 8.93 7.47 -6.89
C SER A 373 9.61 8.77 -6.47
N LEU A 374 9.26 9.32 -5.30
CA LEU A 374 9.87 10.55 -4.80
C LEU A 374 11.39 10.39 -4.55
N ALA A 375 11.83 9.21 -4.09
CA ALA A 375 13.26 8.91 -3.92
C ALA A 375 14.01 8.88 -5.25
N ALA A 376 13.38 8.42 -6.31
CA ALA A 376 13.90 8.45 -7.68
C ALA A 376 13.76 9.84 -8.33
N ARG A 377 13.31 10.86 -7.59
CA ARG A 377 13.00 12.20 -8.08
C ARG A 377 11.93 12.20 -9.18
N THR A 378 11.06 11.20 -9.17
CA THR A 378 9.94 11.09 -10.10
C THR A 378 8.69 11.64 -9.41
N PRO A 379 8.15 12.78 -9.86
CA PRO A 379 6.96 13.39 -9.29
C PRO A 379 5.74 12.46 -9.38
N VAL A 380 4.76 12.67 -8.50
CA VAL A 380 3.61 11.77 -8.36
C VAL A 380 2.31 12.48 -8.72
N ILE A 381 1.53 11.90 -9.63
CA ILE A 381 0.12 12.26 -9.83
C ILE A 381 -0.70 11.34 -8.93
N GLY A 382 -1.31 11.88 -7.88
CA GLY A 382 -1.91 11.10 -6.81
C GLY A 382 -3.38 11.39 -6.56
N ALA A 383 -4.15 10.32 -6.32
CA ALA A 383 -5.54 10.41 -5.92
C ALA A 383 -5.67 11.06 -4.53
N ASN A 384 -6.62 11.98 -4.38
CA ASN A 384 -6.90 12.66 -3.11
C ASN A 384 -7.67 11.73 -2.16
N ILE A 385 -6.99 10.67 -1.68
CA ILE A 385 -7.57 9.68 -0.77
C ILE A 385 -6.52 9.10 0.19
N GLY A 386 -6.92 8.85 1.43
CA GLY A 386 -6.05 8.22 2.43
C GLY A 386 -4.81 9.04 2.75
N GLY A 387 -3.66 8.39 2.83
CA GLY A 387 -2.36 9.01 3.06
C GLY A 387 -1.64 9.51 1.80
N ILE A 388 -2.22 9.35 0.60
CA ILE A 388 -1.60 9.83 -0.65
C ILE A 388 -1.41 11.35 -0.65
N PRO A 389 -2.36 12.19 -0.20
CA PRO A 389 -2.17 13.64 -0.14
C PRO A 389 -1.00 14.11 0.73
N GLU A 390 -0.52 13.26 1.64
CA GLU A 390 0.68 13.58 2.43
C GLU A 390 1.97 13.47 1.63
N LEU A 391 1.97 12.71 0.52
CA LEU A 391 3.08 12.57 -0.43
C LEU A 391 3.01 13.59 -1.55
N VAL A 392 1.79 13.95 -1.97
CA VAL A 392 1.53 14.80 -3.14
C VAL A 392 1.24 16.22 -2.69
N VAL A 393 2.24 17.08 -2.78
CA VAL A 393 2.10 18.52 -2.57
C VAL A 393 1.98 19.17 -3.93
N GLU A 394 0.80 19.77 -4.23
CA GLU A 394 0.47 20.36 -5.53
C GLU A 394 1.55 21.32 -6.01
N GLY A 395 2.04 21.10 -7.23
CA GLY A 395 3.11 21.88 -7.85
C GLY A 395 4.52 21.71 -7.24
N ARG A 396 4.69 20.90 -6.17
CA ARG A 396 5.98 20.67 -5.51
C ARG A 396 6.49 19.24 -5.64
N THR A 397 5.65 18.25 -5.35
CA THR A 397 6.02 16.83 -5.50
C THR A 397 5.17 16.14 -6.55
N GLY A 398 4.24 16.85 -7.15
CA GLY A 398 3.35 16.38 -8.20
C GLY A 398 2.01 17.08 -8.24
N PHE A 399 0.98 16.36 -8.68
CA PHE A 399 -0.38 16.88 -8.89
C PHE A 399 -1.42 15.97 -8.26
N ALA A 400 -2.48 16.56 -7.69
CA ALA A 400 -3.57 15.81 -7.10
C ALA A 400 -4.79 15.78 -8.02
N PHE A 401 -5.64 14.74 -7.86
CA PHE A 401 -6.94 14.62 -8.50
C PHE A 401 -7.92 13.89 -7.57
N GLU A 402 -9.23 14.03 -7.80
CA GLU A 402 -10.26 13.35 -7.03
C GLU A 402 -10.27 11.83 -7.32
N SER A 403 -10.23 11.02 -6.27
CA SER A 403 -10.17 9.56 -6.37
C SER A 403 -11.36 8.99 -7.13
N GLY A 404 -11.10 8.06 -8.07
CA GLY A 404 -12.12 7.46 -8.94
C GLY A 404 -12.59 8.37 -10.09
N ASN A 405 -12.11 9.61 -10.19
CA ASN A 405 -12.51 10.56 -11.23
C ASN A 405 -11.54 10.51 -12.43
N ALA A 406 -11.87 9.71 -13.44
CA ALA A 406 -11.06 9.60 -14.65
C ALA A 406 -10.95 10.93 -15.43
N GLY A 407 -11.95 11.82 -15.33
CA GLY A 407 -11.92 13.13 -15.95
C GLY A 407 -10.88 14.06 -15.34
N GLU A 408 -10.84 14.15 -14.01
CA GLU A 408 -9.85 14.96 -13.32
C GLU A 408 -8.44 14.37 -13.44
N LEU A 409 -8.30 13.03 -13.42
CA LEU A 409 -7.03 12.38 -13.67
C LEU A 409 -6.53 12.70 -15.08
N ALA A 410 -7.39 12.67 -16.10
CA ALA A 410 -7.03 13.08 -17.47
C ALA A 410 -6.51 14.53 -17.52
N GLN A 411 -7.17 15.45 -16.80
CA GLN A 411 -6.73 16.84 -16.71
C GLN A 411 -5.39 16.96 -15.97
N ALA A 412 -5.17 16.17 -14.90
CA ALA A 412 -3.90 16.15 -14.19
C ALA A 412 -2.75 15.63 -15.07
N LEU A 413 -2.98 14.59 -15.89
CA LEU A 413 -2.03 14.11 -16.88
C LEU A 413 -1.69 15.21 -17.90
N VAL A 414 -2.69 15.93 -18.41
CA VAL A 414 -2.49 17.04 -19.37
C VAL A 414 -1.71 18.20 -18.70
N ARG A 415 -2.01 18.57 -17.46
CA ARG A 415 -1.24 19.59 -16.73
C ARG A 415 0.22 19.17 -16.56
N ALA A 416 0.47 17.90 -16.22
CA ALA A 416 1.80 17.37 -16.00
C ALA A 416 2.71 17.46 -17.25
N VAL A 417 2.18 17.32 -18.45
CA VAL A 417 2.95 17.46 -19.69
C VAL A 417 3.23 18.91 -20.08
N GLN A 418 2.53 19.87 -19.48
CA GLN A 418 2.71 21.31 -19.73
C GLN A 418 3.80 21.93 -18.82
N VAL A 419 4.27 21.20 -17.83
CA VAL A 419 5.37 21.60 -16.95
C VAL A 419 6.63 21.76 -17.79
N ASP A 420 7.23 22.95 -17.76
CA ASP A 420 8.49 23.19 -18.45
C ASP A 420 9.69 22.54 -17.74
N GLU A 421 10.83 22.46 -18.39
CA GLU A 421 12.02 21.77 -17.83
C GLU A 421 12.56 22.44 -16.57
N SER A 422 12.47 23.75 -16.41
CA SER A 422 12.91 24.47 -15.21
C SER A 422 12.02 24.13 -14.03
N GLU A 423 10.71 24.24 -14.22
CA GLU A 423 9.71 23.87 -13.20
C GLU A 423 9.82 22.39 -12.84
N TYR A 424 10.03 21.52 -13.84
CA TYR A 424 10.22 20.09 -13.59
C TYR A 424 11.43 19.78 -12.74
N CYS A 425 12.57 20.46 -12.98
CA CYS A 425 13.77 20.35 -12.14
C CYS A 425 13.51 20.77 -10.70
N ASP A 426 12.74 21.85 -10.49
CA ASP A 426 12.35 22.31 -9.15
C ASP A 426 11.48 21.25 -8.43
N ILE A 427 10.52 20.66 -9.14
CA ILE A 427 9.68 19.58 -8.62
C ILE A 427 10.55 18.36 -8.25
N GLN A 428 11.49 17.96 -9.09
CA GLN A 428 12.43 16.87 -8.81
C GLN A 428 13.27 17.14 -7.56
N GLY A 429 13.74 18.38 -7.39
CA GLY A 429 14.45 18.84 -6.20
C GLY A 429 13.59 18.71 -4.94
N ALA A 430 12.34 19.13 -5.01
CA ALA A 430 11.41 19.05 -3.91
C ALA A 430 11.04 17.59 -3.54
N CYS A 431 10.96 16.67 -4.51
CA CYS A 431 10.79 15.23 -4.25
C CYS A 431 11.96 14.68 -3.43
N ALA A 432 13.18 14.96 -3.82
CA ALA A 432 14.39 14.53 -3.09
C ALA A 432 14.45 15.13 -1.67
N GLU A 433 14.12 16.40 -1.52
CA GLU A 433 14.04 17.09 -0.22
C GLU A 433 13.00 16.44 0.69
N TYR A 434 11.81 16.15 0.16
CA TYR A 434 10.74 15.50 0.91
C TYR A 434 11.21 14.18 1.54
N VAL A 435 11.78 13.29 0.72
CA VAL A 435 12.19 11.96 1.17
C VAL A 435 13.38 12.04 2.13
N SER A 436 14.39 12.87 1.84
CA SER A 436 15.57 13.01 2.70
C SER A 436 15.23 13.53 4.10
N ARG A 437 14.24 14.41 4.21
CA ARG A 437 13.82 14.98 5.49
C ARG A 437 12.88 14.10 6.29
N ARG A 438 12.01 13.33 5.63
CA ARG A 438 10.88 12.68 6.28
C ARG A 438 10.94 11.15 6.28
N CYS A 439 11.66 10.55 5.33
CA CYS A 439 11.56 9.11 5.07
C CYS A 439 12.88 8.36 5.21
N CYS A 440 13.89 8.92 5.89
CA CYS A 440 15.16 8.23 6.10
C CYS A 440 15.07 7.23 7.26
N GLN A 441 15.59 6.00 7.05
CA GLN A 441 15.59 4.92 8.03
C GLN A 441 16.21 5.32 9.36
N GLY A 442 17.39 5.93 9.34
CA GLY A 442 18.07 6.33 10.56
C GLY A 442 17.34 7.40 11.38
N GLY A 443 16.60 8.32 10.73
CA GLY A 443 15.72 9.28 11.39
C GLY A 443 14.53 8.60 12.06
N TYR A 444 13.89 7.70 11.34
CA TYR A 444 12.75 6.92 11.83
C TYR A 444 13.11 6.09 13.08
N ILE A 445 14.20 5.31 13.02
CA ILE A 445 14.60 4.43 14.11
C ILE A 445 15.03 5.20 15.38
N ARG A 446 15.60 6.40 15.23
CA ARG A 446 15.91 7.26 16.38
C ARG A 446 14.69 7.88 17.05
N GLN A 447 13.56 7.98 16.34
CA GLN A 447 12.29 8.45 16.90
C GLN A 447 11.49 7.33 17.56
N LEU A 448 11.71 6.10 17.13
CA LEU A 448 11.10 4.89 17.68
C LEU A 448 11.73 4.51 19.02
#